data_b14c92b4196593cfe329ba7b4d311155
#
_entry.id   b14c92b4196593cfe329ba7b4d311155
#
_cell.length_a   1.000
_cell.length_b   1.000
_cell.length_c   1.000
_cell.angle_alpha   90.00
_cell.angle_beta   90.00
_cell.angle_gamma   90.00
#
_symmetry.space_group_name_H-M   'P 1'
#
loop_
_entity.id
_entity.type
_entity.pdbx_description
1 polymer ?
#
loop_
_entity_poly.entity_id
_entity_poly.type
_entity_poly.pdbx_seq_one_letter_code
_entity_poly.pdbx_strand_id
1 'polypeptide(L)'
;MTIHLISFASLLHKQATLRSSHEAILSELEKYYTVKLVDYQDMDKLTSDDFKIIFIATGGVERLVIQHFERLPRPAILLADGMQNSLAAALEISTWLRGRGMKSEILHGELPAIIQRVHILYNNFRAQRSLFGKRIGVIGTPSSWLVASLSLIHILTLPPKR
;
A
#
# COMPACT_ATOMS: atom_id res chain seq x y z
N MET A 1 10.18 6.24 -11.39
CA MET A 1 9.04 5.70 -10.61
C MET A 1 9.30 5.96 -9.14
N THR A 2 8.39 6.64 -8.43
CA THR A 2 8.60 7.00 -7.01
C THR A 2 7.74 6.13 -6.11
N ILE A 3 8.32 5.61 -5.04
CA ILE A 3 7.62 4.93 -3.95
C ILE A 3 7.85 5.67 -2.65
N HIS A 4 6.82 5.75 -1.82
CA HIS A 4 6.89 6.38 -0.51
C HIS A 4 6.80 5.28 0.56
N LEU A 5 7.87 5.12 1.34
CA LEU A 5 7.93 4.22 2.48
C LEU A 5 7.60 4.99 3.74
N ILE A 6 6.38 4.80 4.25
CA ILE A 6 5.94 5.39 5.53
C ILE A 6 6.56 4.56 6.65
N SER A 7 7.59 5.09 7.29
CA SER A 7 8.37 4.36 8.27
C SER A 7 7.74 4.42 9.67
N PHE A 8 7.55 3.25 10.26
CA PHE A 8 7.23 3.06 11.66
C PHE A 8 8.41 2.39 12.35
N ALA A 9 9.01 3.09 13.28
CA ALA A 9 10.14 2.61 14.07
C ALA A 9 9.94 2.93 15.54
N SER A 10 10.47 2.09 16.41
CA SER A 10 10.49 2.34 17.85
C SER A 10 11.27 3.62 18.16
N LEU A 11 10.84 4.35 19.18
CA LEU A 11 11.49 5.60 19.64
C LEU A 11 12.97 5.43 20.02
N LEU A 12 13.39 4.17 20.26
CA LEU A 12 14.79 3.84 20.54
C LEU A 12 15.67 3.90 19.28
N HIS A 13 15.06 3.89 18.10
CA HIS A 13 15.76 3.91 16.82
C HIS A 13 15.52 5.24 16.13
N LYS A 14 16.56 6.07 16.12
CA LYS A 14 16.50 7.38 15.45
C LYS A 14 16.34 7.17 13.94
N GLN A 15 15.57 8.02 13.28
CA GLN A 15 15.41 8.01 11.82
C GLN A 15 16.74 8.04 11.06
N ALA A 16 17.75 8.71 11.60
CA ALA A 16 19.09 8.77 11.03
C ALA A 16 19.77 7.39 10.90
N THR A 17 19.40 6.43 11.75
CA THR A 17 19.95 5.07 11.73
C THR A 17 19.10 4.08 10.94
N LEU A 18 17.85 4.43 10.58
CA LEU A 18 16.97 3.53 9.82
C LEU A 18 17.60 3.12 8.49
N ARG A 19 18.18 4.08 7.78
CA ARG A 19 18.77 3.82 6.46
C ARG A 19 19.92 2.82 6.54
N SER A 20 20.81 2.95 7.50
CA SER A 20 21.94 2.03 7.67
C SER A 20 21.49 0.66 8.21
N SER A 21 20.48 0.63 9.07
CA SER A 21 19.96 -0.63 9.62
C SER A 21 19.21 -1.49 8.60
N HIS A 22 18.66 -0.87 7.57
CA HIS A 22 17.83 -1.50 6.53
C HIS A 22 18.41 -1.29 5.12
N GLU A 23 19.73 -1.14 5.02
CA GLU A 23 20.42 -0.80 3.78
C GLU A 23 20.15 -1.82 2.66
N ALA A 24 20.10 -3.11 2.99
CA ALA A 24 19.93 -4.17 2.00
C ALA A 24 18.61 -4.00 1.21
N ILE A 25 17.50 -3.83 1.89
CA ILE A 25 16.20 -3.68 1.23
C ILE A 25 16.06 -2.31 0.57
N LEU A 26 16.56 -1.24 1.20
CA LEU A 26 16.45 0.11 0.66
C LEU A 26 17.30 0.29 -0.60
N SER A 27 18.56 -0.17 -0.58
CA SER A 27 19.44 -0.09 -1.76
C SER A 27 18.95 -0.97 -2.91
N GLU A 28 18.34 -2.14 -2.61
CA GLU A 28 17.75 -2.98 -3.66
C GLU A 28 16.54 -2.30 -4.31
N LEU A 29 15.65 -1.69 -3.53
CA LEU A 29 14.53 -0.91 -4.06
C LEU A 29 15.00 0.30 -4.87
N GLU A 30 16.07 0.96 -4.45
CA GLU A 30 16.62 2.15 -5.12
C GLU A 30 17.21 1.87 -6.51
N LYS A 31 17.53 0.62 -6.83
CA LYS A 31 17.93 0.24 -8.20
C LYS A 31 16.79 0.43 -9.21
N TYR A 32 15.55 0.34 -8.77
CA TYR A 32 14.36 0.36 -9.65
C TYR A 32 13.47 1.58 -9.42
N TYR A 33 13.53 2.20 -8.24
CA TYR A 33 12.61 3.24 -7.82
C TYR A 33 13.35 4.43 -7.17
N THR A 34 12.77 5.60 -7.26
CA THR A 34 13.11 6.69 -6.36
C THR A 34 12.41 6.43 -5.03
N VAL A 35 13.17 5.99 -4.02
CA VAL A 35 12.64 5.66 -2.69
C VAL A 35 12.64 6.91 -1.82
N LYS A 36 11.48 7.26 -1.27
CA LYS A 36 11.32 8.33 -0.28
C LYS A 36 10.90 7.73 1.05
N LEU A 37 11.77 7.82 2.04
CA LEU A 37 11.40 7.52 3.43
C LEU A 37 10.62 8.71 3.99
N VAL A 38 9.43 8.44 4.49
CA VAL A 38 8.51 9.41 5.09
C VAL A 38 8.23 8.97 6.51
N ASP A 39 8.43 9.86 7.47
CA ASP A 39 8.03 9.57 8.84
C ASP A 39 6.51 9.37 8.94
N TYR A 40 6.06 8.45 9.79
CA TYR A 40 4.62 8.22 9.99
C TYR A 40 3.87 9.50 10.40
N GLN A 41 4.55 10.45 11.06
CA GLN A 41 3.96 11.73 11.46
C GLN A 41 3.64 12.60 10.23
N ASP A 42 4.41 12.46 9.18
CA ASP A 42 4.31 13.23 7.94
C ASP A 42 3.46 12.56 6.86
N MET A 43 2.84 11.41 7.15
CA MET A 43 2.09 10.65 6.14
C MET A 43 0.91 11.42 5.52
N ASP A 44 0.36 12.42 6.22
CA ASP A 44 -0.73 13.27 5.70
C ASP A 44 -0.27 14.24 4.60
N LYS A 45 1.04 14.43 4.44
CA LYS A 45 1.61 15.20 3.32
C LYS A 45 1.54 14.43 1.99
N LEU A 46 1.28 13.12 2.06
CA LEU A 46 1.16 12.26 0.88
C LEU A 46 -0.27 12.27 0.35
N THR A 47 -0.39 12.43 -0.96
CA THR A 47 -1.66 12.48 -1.68
C THR A 47 -2.14 11.09 -2.12
N SER A 48 -3.35 11.01 -2.69
CA SER A 48 -3.85 9.78 -3.32
C SER A 48 -3.05 9.35 -4.55
N ASP A 49 -2.25 10.25 -5.13
CA ASP A 49 -1.43 9.99 -6.32
C ASP A 49 -0.07 9.38 -5.98
N ASP A 50 0.26 9.31 -4.69
CA ASP A 50 1.49 8.72 -4.20
C ASP A 50 1.33 7.23 -3.95
N PHE A 51 2.22 6.40 -4.50
CA PHE A 51 2.28 4.98 -4.16
C PHE A 51 2.96 4.80 -2.80
N LYS A 52 2.21 4.24 -1.84
CA LYS A 52 2.59 4.18 -0.43
C LYS A 52 2.75 2.75 0.03
N ILE A 53 3.83 2.49 0.75
CA ILE A 53 4.09 1.25 1.45
C ILE A 53 4.36 1.60 2.91
N ILE A 54 3.76 0.89 3.84
CA ILE A 54 4.01 1.02 5.28
C ILE A 54 5.26 0.19 5.59
N PHE A 55 6.34 0.85 5.95
CA PHE A 55 7.58 0.19 6.32
C PHE A 55 7.63 -0.04 7.83
N ILE A 56 7.47 -1.29 8.24
CA ILE A 56 7.62 -1.73 9.62
C ILE A 56 9.11 -1.98 9.85
N ALA A 57 9.81 -0.96 10.32
CA ALA A 57 11.25 -1.02 10.49
C ALA A 57 11.67 -1.79 11.74
N THR A 58 10.88 -1.75 12.81
CA THR A 58 11.19 -2.45 14.06
C THR A 58 9.94 -3.07 14.68
N GLY A 59 10.11 -4.02 15.57
CA GLY A 59 9.07 -4.43 16.52
C GLY A 59 8.74 -3.34 17.54
N GLY A 60 7.66 -3.54 18.29
CA GLY A 60 7.19 -2.60 19.31
C GLY A 60 6.48 -1.37 18.74
N VAL A 61 6.13 -1.39 17.45
CA VAL A 61 5.40 -0.31 16.78
C VAL A 61 3.91 -0.61 16.55
N GLU A 62 3.44 -1.78 16.96
CA GLU A 62 2.08 -2.27 16.71
C GLU A 62 1.04 -1.27 17.20
N ARG A 63 1.18 -0.84 18.46
CA ARG A 63 0.28 0.16 19.05
C ARG A 63 0.34 1.49 18.31
N LEU A 64 1.52 1.89 17.88
CA LEU A 64 1.72 3.13 17.13
C LEU A 64 1.00 3.09 15.78
N VAL A 65 1.11 1.99 15.03
CA VAL A 65 0.39 1.81 13.77
C VAL A 65 -1.11 1.81 13.99
N ILE A 66 -1.61 1.11 15.03
CA ILE A 66 -3.03 1.04 15.38
C ILE A 66 -3.60 2.43 15.73
N GLN A 67 -2.86 3.25 16.48
CA GLN A 67 -3.26 4.62 16.81
C GLN A 67 -3.46 5.50 15.57
N HIS A 68 -2.79 5.16 14.46
CA HIS A 68 -2.88 5.91 13.20
C HIS A 68 -3.77 5.22 12.14
N PHE A 69 -4.60 4.25 12.55
CA PHE A 69 -5.40 3.40 11.65
C PHE A 69 -6.18 4.16 10.58
N GLU A 70 -6.84 5.27 10.96
CA GLU A 70 -7.66 6.04 10.01
C GLU A 70 -6.84 6.75 8.92
N ARG A 71 -5.55 6.97 9.18
CA ARG A 71 -4.62 7.65 8.28
C ARG A 71 -3.85 6.69 7.37
N LEU A 72 -3.90 5.39 7.66
CA LEU A 72 -3.15 4.39 6.89
C LEU A 72 -3.65 4.30 5.45
N PRO A 73 -2.74 4.05 4.48
CA PRO A 73 -3.14 3.78 3.10
C PRO A 73 -4.00 2.51 3.01
N ARG A 74 -4.98 2.52 2.12
CA ARG A 74 -5.91 1.41 1.90
C ARG A 74 -5.85 0.94 0.45
N PRO A 75 -5.51 -0.32 0.13
CA PRO A 75 -5.11 -1.39 1.08
C PRO A 75 -3.77 -1.10 1.76
N ALA A 76 -3.53 -1.74 2.92
CA ALA A 76 -2.29 -1.62 3.65
C ALA A 76 -1.24 -2.59 3.09
N ILE A 77 -0.18 -2.08 2.48
CA ILE A 77 0.98 -2.85 2.05
C ILE A 77 2.05 -2.68 3.13
N LEU A 78 2.37 -3.76 3.85
CA LEU A 78 3.34 -3.76 4.94
C LEU A 78 4.65 -4.34 4.44
N LEU A 79 5.74 -3.57 4.46
CA LEU A 79 7.08 -4.06 4.18
C LEU A 79 7.81 -4.34 5.49
N ALA A 80 8.32 -5.55 5.64
CA ALA A 80 9.14 -5.97 6.79
C ALA A 80 10.31 -6.81 6.28
N ASP A 81 11.53 -6.35 6.51
CA ASP A 81 12.74 -7.06 6.09
C ASP A 81 13.20 -8.16 7.08
N GLY A 82 12.50 -8.31 8.18
CA GLY A 82 12.81 -9.29 9.23
C GLY A 82 13.81 -8.79 10.28
N MET A 83 14.45 -7.64 10.04
CA MET A 83 15.35 -7.05 11.02
C MET A 83 14.57 -6.53 12.23
N GLN A 84 15.21 -6.57 13.42
CA GLN A 84 14.68 -5.94 14.64
C GLN A 84 13.24 -6.32 15.00
N ASN A 85 12.84 -7.58 14.77
CA ASN A 85 11.49 -8.12 14.99
C ASN A 85 10.39 -7.47 14.12
N SER A 86 10.76 -6.84 13.02
CA SER A 86 9.81 -6.16 12.12
C SER A 86 8.74 -7.11 11.54
N LEU A 87 9.10 -8.37 11.25
CA LEU A 87 8.15 -9.36 10.73
C LEU A 87 7.09 -9.73 11.75
N ALA A 88 7.48 -9.97 13.01
CA ALA A 88 6.51 -10.28 14.07
C ALA A 88 5.49 -9.15 14.24
N ALA A 89 5.98 -7.90 14.29
CA ALA A 89 5.11 -6.73 14.35
C ALA A 89 4.19 -6.62 13.12
N ALA A 90 4.71 -6.85 11.91
CA ALA A 90 3.91 -6.80 10.69
C ALA A 90 2.79 -7.86 10.67
N LEU A 91 3.04 -9.06 11.19
CA LEU A 91 2.05 -10.13 11.32
C LEU A 91 0.92 -9.76 12.29
N GLU A 92 1.25 -9.22 13.46
CA GLU A 92 0.25 -8.75 14.41
C GLU A 92 -0.58 -7.58 13.86
N ILE A 93 0.09 -6.59 13.28
CA ILE A 93 -0.58 -5.45 12.64
C ILE A 93 -1.52 -5.93 11.52
N SER A 94 -1.04 -6.80 10.63
CA SER A 94 -1.86 -7.34 9.53
C SER A 94 -3.09 -8.08 10.04
N THR A 95 -2.93 -8.89 11.09
CA THR A 95 -4.03 -9.62 11.71
C THR A 95 -5.07 -8.67 12.29
N TRP A 96 -4.62 -7.64 13.01
CA TRP A 96 -5.51 -6.63 13.57
C TRP A 96 -6.25 -5.83 12.49
N LEU A 97 -5.54 -5.40 11.44
CA LEU A 97 -6.11 -4.66 10.31
C LEU A 97 -7.20 -5.47 9.61
N ARG A 98 -6.95 -6.75 9.34
CA ARG A 98 -7.93 -7.67 8.73
C ARG A 98 -9.16 -7.85 9.61
N GLY A 99 -8.99 -7.97 10.93
CA GLY A 99 -10.08 -8.01 11.89
C GLY A 99 -10.97 -6.75 11.87
N ARG A 100 -10.45 -5.61 11.37
CA ARG A 100 -11.18 -4.35 11.15
C ARG A 100 -11.68 -4.17 9.72
N GLY A 101 -11.63 -5.21 8.89
CA GLY A 101 -12.08 -5.16 7.50
C GLY A 101 -11.11 -4.49 6.53
N MET A 102 -9.91 -4.09 6.97
CA MET A 102 -8.90 -3.53 6.10
C MET A 102 -8.09 -4.64 5.41
N LYS A 103 -8.07 -4.61 4.08
CA LYS A 103 -7.18 -5.51 3.31
C LYS A 103 -5.73 -5.13 3.58
N SER A 104 -4.93 -6.13 3.91
CA SER A 104 -3.49 -5.97 4.14
C SER A 104 -2.69 -7.08 3.48
N GLU A 105 -1.49 -6.73 3.04
CA GLU A 105 -0.51 -7.64 2.47
C GLU A 105 0.85 -7.38 3.11
N ILE A 106 1.59 -8.44 3.44
CA ILE A 106 2.95 -8.33 3.99
C ILE A 106 3.94 -8.70 2.89
N LEU A 107 4.87 -7.80 2.64
CA LEU A 107 6.03 -8.00 1.79
C LEU A 107 7.21 -8.39 2.68
N HIS A 108 7.59 -9.67 2.60
CA HIS A 108 8.68 -10.25 3.36
C HIS A 108 9.28 -11.44 2.61
N GLY A 109 10.53 -11.76 2.87
CA GLY A 109 11.25 -12.89 2.29
C GLY A 109 12.46 -12.44 1.47
N GLU A 110 12.79 -13.21 0.44
CA GLU A 110 13.93 -12.92 -0.44
C GLU A 110 13.75 -11.60 -1.21
N LEU A 111 14.82 -10.80 -1.29
CA LEU A 111 14.80 -9.49 -1.94
C LEU A 111 14.22 -9.52 -3.37
N PRO A 112 14.60 -10.46 -4.25
CA PRO A 112 14.03 -10.51 -5.60
C PRO A 112 12.52 -10.70 -5.61
N ALA A 113 11.97 -11.51 -4.70
CA ALA A 113 10.54 -11.74 -4.59
C ALA A 113 9.80 -10.49 -4.11
N ILE A 114 10.37 -9.78 -3.12
CA ILE A 114 9.84 -8.49 -2.65
C ILE A 114 9.80 -7.48 -3.79
N ILE A 115 10.91 -7.31 -4.52
CA ILE A 115 11.00 -6.37 -5.64
C ILE A 115 9.97 -6.69 -6.73
N GLN A 116 9.87 -7.96 -7.12
CA GLN A 116 8.87 -8.41 -8.09
C GLN A 116 7.46 -8.06 -7.63
N ARG A 117 7.15 -8.29 -6.35
CA ARG A 117 5.83 -7.99 -5.81
C ARG A 117 5.56 -6.50 -5.76
N VAL A 118 6.51 -5.68 -5.33
CA VAL A 118 6.42 -4.22 -5.37
C VAL A 118 6.15 -3.74 -6.80
N HIS A 119 6.81 -4.34 -7.79
CA HIS A 119 6.60 -3.97 -9.19
C HIS A 119 5.16 -4.24 -9.66
N ILE A 120 4.60 -5.41 -9.32
CA ILE A 120 3.20 -5.75 -9.63
C ILE A 120 2.25 -4.75 -8.95
N LEU A 121 2.45 -4.49 -7.66
CA LEU A 121 1.59 -3.58 -6.90
C LEU A 121 1.66 -2.14 -7.42
N TYR A 122 2.86 -1.67 -7.78
CA TYR A 122 3.05 -0.36 -8.37
C TYR A 122 2.36 -0.23 -9.74
N ASN A 123 2.47 -1.25 -10.60
CA ASN A 123 1.79 -1.26 -11.90
C ASN A 123 0.27 -1.30 -11.75
N ASN A 124 -0.26 -2.08 -10.81
CA ASN A 124 -1.69 -2.11 -10.48
C ASN A 124 -2.17 -0.74 -10.00
N PHE A 125 -1.42 -0.09 -9.12
CA PHE A 125 -1.71 1.26 -8.66
C PHE A 125 -1.77 2.25 -9.83
N ARG A 126 -0.77 2.23 -10.72
CA ARG A 126 -0.75 3.09 -11.91
C ARG A 126 -1.93 2.83 -12.85
N ALA A 127 -2.26 1.55 -13.10
CA ALA A 127 -3.40 1.18 -13.92
C ALA A 127 -4.70 1.71 -13.31
N GLN A 128 -4.90 1.53 -12.01
CA GLN A 128 -6.06 2.07 -11.30
C GLN A 128 -6.14 3.60 -11.42
N ARG A 129 -5.02 4.30 -11.21
CA ARG A 129 -4.96 5.76 -11.34
C ARG A 129 -5.25 6.25 -12.76
N SER A 130 -4.80 5.51 -13.78
CA SER A 130 -5.07 5.86 -15.17
C SER A 130 -6.55 5.77 -15.54
N LEU A 131 -7.31 4.93 -14.84
CA LEU A 131 -8.75 4.75 -15.03
C LEU A 131 -9.58 5.70 -14.14
N PHE A 132 -8.98 6.28 -13.11
CA PHE A 132 -9.71 7.14 -12.19
C PHE A 132 -10.25 8.39 -12.92
N GLY A 133 -11.54 8.66 -12.73
CA GLY A 133 -12.23 9.77 -13.37
C GLY A 133 -12.53 9.58 -14.87
N LYS A 134 -12.16 8.44 -15.47
CA LYS A 134 -12.54 8.12 -16.84
C LYS A 134 -14.03 7.74 -16.92
N ARG A 135 -14.65 8.14 -18.01
CA ARG A 135 -16.03 7.73 -18.33
C ARG A 135 -15.96 6.52 -19.26
N ILE A 136 -16.71 5.48 -18.94
CA ILE A 136 -16.88 4.30 -19.80
C ILE A 136 -18.27 4.39 -20.40
N GLY A 137 -18.34 4.47 -21.74
CA GLY A 137 -19.60 4.41 -22.46
C GLY A 137 -19.94 2.95 -22.79
N VAL A 138 -21.17 2.55 -22.53
CA VAL A 138 -21.72 1.27 -22.97
C VAL A 138 -22.73 1.51 -24.06
N ILE A 139 -22.54 0.87 -25.22
CA ILE A 139 -23.45 0.93 -26.36
C ILE A 139 -24.20 -0.41 -26.46
N GLY A 140 -25.52 -0.36 -26.39
CA GLY A 140 -26.39 -1.54 -26.42
C GLY A 140 -26.78 -2.05 -25.03
N THR A 141 -27.51 -3.14 -25.00
CA THR A 141 -27.96 -3.82 -23.78
C THR A 141 -27.18 -5.13 -23.62
N PRO A 142 -26.78 -5.49 -22.40
CA PRO A 142 -26.14 -6.79 -22.17
C PRO A 142 -27.11 -7.94 -22.39
N SER A 143 -26.59 -9.09 -22.77
CA SER A 143 -27.37 -10.30 -22.88
C SER A 143 -28.00 -10.67 -21.52
N SER A 144 -29.25 -11.13 -21.54
CA SER A 144 -30.04 -11.42 -20.32
C SER A 144 -29.42 -12.47 -19.38
N TRP A 145 -28.48 -13.27 -19.89
CA TRP A 145 -27.77 -14.29 -19.11
C TRP A 145 -26.51 -13.77 -18.39
N LEU A 146 -26.12 -12.50 -18.59
CA LEU A 146 -24.93 -11.89 -17.96
C LEU A 146 -25.30 -11.26 -16.62
N VAL A 147 -25.36 -12.04 -15.55
CA VAL A 147 -25.81 -11.60 -14.23
C VAL A 147 -24.84 -10.61 -13.57
N ALA A 148 -23.53 -10.82 -13.72
CA ALA A 148 -22.52 -9.95 -13.12
C ALA A 148 -22.36 -8.62 -13.88
N SER A 149 -22.53 -8.63 -15.19
CA SER A 149 -22.41 -7.43 -16.06
C SER A 149 -23.57 -6.45 -15.87
N LEU A 150 -24.76 -6.93 -15.52
CA LEU A 150 -25.91 -6.09 -15.20
C LEU A 150 -25.65 -5.19 -14.00
N SER A 151 -24.96 -5.71 -12.99
CA SER A 151 -24.56 -4.94 -11.81
C SER A 151 -23.63 -3.78 -12.15
N LEU A 152 -22.65 -4.00 -13.03
CA LEU A 152 -21.72 -2.95 -13.50
C LEU A 152 -22.43 -1.88 -14.33
N ILE A 153 -23.40 -2.24 -15.16
CA ILE A 153 -24.18 -1.29 -15.98
C ILE A 153 -25.06 -0.40 -15.11
N HIS A 154 -25.67 -0.93 -14.07
CA HIS A 154 -26.46 -0.12 -13.13
C HIS A 154 -25.61 0.92 -12.37
N ILE A 155 -24.33 0.61 -12.12
CA ILE A 155 -23.39 1.52 -11.47
C ILE A 155 -22.85 2.58 -12.45
N LEU A 156 -22.79 2.24 -13.75
CA LEU A 156 -22.17 3.07 -14.77
C LEU A 156 -23.19 3.85 -15.63
N THR A 157 -24.50 3.59 -15.51
CA THR A 157 -25.49 4.37 -16.24
C THR A 157 -25.52 5.80 -15.74
N LEU A 158 -25.24 6.73 -16.66
CA LEU A 158 -25.41 8.16 -16.41
C LEU A 158 -26.89 8.43 -16.07
N PRO A 159 -27.19 9.29 -15.10
CA PRO A 159 -28.57 9.73 -14.91
C PRO A 159 -29.11 10.33 -16.21
N PRO A 160 -30.39 10.11 -16.54
CA PRO A 160 -30.97 10.70 -17.75
C PRO A 160 -30.78 12.20 -17.71
N LYS A 161 -30.30 12.76 -18.80
CA LYS A 161 -30.28 14.23 -18.97
C LYS A 161 -31.71 14.71 -18.85
N ARG A 162 -32.01 15.56 -17.86
CA ARG A 162 -33.21 16.35 -17.79
C ARG A 162 -33.14 17.46 -18.81
#